data_a0c4024575e92cdb4582c4285c483c67
#
_entry.id   a0c4024575e92cdb4582c4285c483c67
#
_cell.length_a   1.000
_cell.length_b   1.000
_cell.length_c   1.000
_cell.angle_alpha   90.00
_cell.angle_beta   90.00
_cell.angle_gamma   90.00
#
_symmetry.space_group_name_H-M   'P 1'
#
loop_
_entity.id
_entity.type
_entity.pdbx_description
1 polymer ?
#
loop_
_entity_poly.entity_id
_entity_poly.type
_entity_poly.pdbx_seq_one_letter_code
_entity_poly.pdbx_strand_id
1 'polypeptide(L)'
;MIREQIITLRKQLKSKLEPMRFEHSVSVSFTCTALAMRYAYDIQKAELAGLMHDCAKRFTDSELIRKCQKHGVALTEAEIKAPAVIHAKYGAYLAENKYGIQDPEIISAIACHTTGKPDMSTLDKILYIADYIEPRRDKADNLPQMRYLAFQDLDETMYEILKGTLEYLDKKGNTIDPMTMQAYEYFAEAMKQKKANMHI
;
A
#
# COMPACT_ATOMS: atom_id res chain seq x y z
N MET A 1 12.77 -10.08 -18.57
CA MET A 1 11.67 -9.09 -18.72
C MET A 1 11.33 -8.43 -17.39
N ILE A 2 10.43 -8.90 -16.54
CA ILE A 2 10.09 -8.22 -15.24
C ILE A 2 11.32 -8.07 -14.32
N ARG A 3 12.16 -9.08 -14.21
CA ARG A 3 13.36 -9.06 -13.37
C ARG A 3 14.38 -7.99 -13.79
N GLU A 4 14.57 -7.79 -15.08
CA GLU A 4 15.45 -6.73 -15.61
C GLU A 4 14.86 -5.35 -15.38
N GLN A 5 13.53 -5.22 -15.46
CA GLN A 5 12.81 -4.00 -15.12
C GLN A 5 13.00 -3.65 -13.64
N ILE A 6 12.86 -4.62 -12.72
CA ILE A 6 13.09 -4.43 -11.29
C ILE A 6 14.52 -3.91 -11.02
N ILE A 7 15.54 -4.52 -11.62
CA ILE A 7 16.95 -4.10 -11.47
C ILE A 7 17.13 -2.66 -11.93
N THR A 8 16.57 -2.31 -13.09
CA THR A 8 16.67 -0.96 -13.66
C THR A 8 15.95 0.06 -12.81
N LEU A 9 14.71 -0.22 -12.39
CA LEU A 9 13.90 0.67 -11.57
C LEU A 9 14.50 0.88 -10.18
N ARG A 10 15.08 -0.18 -9.58
CA ARG A 10 15.79 -0.07 -8.31
C ARG A 10 16.96 0.91 -8.37
N LYS A 11 17.76 0.87 -9.45
CA LYS A 11 18.83 1.85 -9.67
C LYS A 11 18.29 3.28 -9.83
N GLN A 12 17.21 3.44 -10.59
CA GLN A 12 16.57 4.74 -10.80
C GLN A 12 15.99 5.33 -9.50
N LEU A 13 15.30 4.51 -8.70
CA LEU A 13 14.72 4.95 -7.43
C LEU A 13 15.80 5.34 -6.42
N LYS A 14 16.91 4.58 -6.36
CA LYS A 14 18.05 4.91 -5.48
C LYS A 14 18.60 6.32 -5.74
N SER A 15 18.56 6.80 -6.99
CA SER A 15 19.04 8.16 -7.33
C SER A 15 17.99 9.26 -7.12
N LYS A 16 16.72 8.91 -6.85
CA LYS A 16 15.60 9.85 -6.81
C LYS A 16 14.95 9.99 -5.45
N LEU A 17 14.96 8.91 -4.66
CA LEU A 17 14.40 8.91 -3.33
C LEU A 17 15.46 9.31 -2.30
N GLU A 18 14.98 9.88 -1.20
CA GLU A 18 15.79 10.07 -0.01
C GLU A 18 16.30 8.70 0.49
N PRO A 19 17.55 8.57 0.99
CA PRO A 19 18.16 7.27 1.30
C PRO A 19 17.30 6.35 2.19
N MET A 20 16.74 6.88 3.27
CA MET A 20 15.90 6.06 4.18
C MET A 20 14.60 5.62 3.52
N ARG A 21 14.02 6.46 2.64
CA ARG A 21 12.83 6.12 1.86
C ARG A 21 13.14 5.02 0.83
N PHE A 22 14.29 5.09 0.19
CA PHE A 22 14.73 4.04 -0.72
C PHE A 22 14.91 2.70 0.01
N GLU A 23 15.56 2.70 1.16
CA GLU A 23 15.75 1.50 1.98
C GLU A 23 14.41 0.91 2.46
N HIS A 24 13.45 1.77 2.83
CA HIS A 24 12.08 1.36 3.12
C HIS A 24 11.43 0.68 1.91
N SER A 25 11.49 1.27 0.72
CA SER A 25 10.92 0.67 -0.50
C SER A 25 11.55 -0.68 -0.83
N VAL A 26 12.85 -0.85 -0.59
CA VAL A 26 13.54 -2.15 -0.74
C VAL A 26 13.05 -3.15 0.30
N SER A 27 12.87 -2.73 1.55
CA SER A 27 12.35 -3.58 2.62
C SER A 27 10.92 -4.03 2.34
N VAL A 28 10.05 -3.11 1.90
CA VAL A 28 8.68 -3.43 1.46
C VAL A 28 8.68 -4.42 0.30
N SER A 29 9.55 -4.25 -0.70
CA SER A 29 9.59 -5.16 -1.84
C SER A 29 9.93 -6.59 -1.43
N PHE A 30 10.88 -6.79 -0.51
CA PHE A 30 11.20 -8.12 0.01
C PHE A 30 10.10 -8.70 0.92
N THR A 31 9.41 -7.85 1.69
CA THR A 31 8.25 -8.28 2.48
C THR A 31 7.10 -8.70 1.59
N CYS A 32 6.82 -7.97 0.49
CA CYS A 32 5.87 -8.39 -0.54
C CYS A 32 6.25 -9.75 -1.15
N THR A 33 7.53 -9.95 -1.45
CA THR A 33 8.06 -11.22 -1.98
C THR A 33 7.81 -12.38 -1.02
N ALA A 34 8.06 -12.18 0.28
CA ALA A 34 7.83 -13.19 1.31
C ALA A 34 6.34 -13.56 1.44
N LEU A 35 5.45 -12.56 1.44
CA LEU A 35 4.00 -12.79 1.45
C LEU A 35 3.51 -13.44 0.16
N ALA A 36 4.04 -13.04 -1.00
CA ALA A 36 3.72 -13.68 -2.28
C ALA A 36 4.07 -15.18 -2.30
N MET A 37 5.24 -15.57 -1.76
CA MET A 37 5.60 -16.97 -1.58
C MET A 37 4.61 -17.70 -0.67
N ARG A 38 4.20 -17.07 0.44
CA ARG A 38 3.25 -17.66 1.40
C ARG A 38 1.88 -17.91 0.80
N TYR A 39 1.42 -17.00 -0.07
CA TYR A 39 0.06 -17.02 -0.64
C TYR A 39 0.01 -17.50 -2.09
N ALA A 40 1.07 -18.13 -2.58
CA ALA A 40 1.18 -18.67 -3.95
C ALA A 40 0.85 -17.61 -5.03
N TYR A 41 1.27 -16.36 -4.80
CA TYR A 41 1.11 -15.25 -5.73
C TYR A 41 2.39 -15.01 -6.55
N ASP A 42 2.31 -14.26 -7.65
CA ASP A 42 3.46 -13.93 -8.49
C ASP A 42 4.49 -13.08 -7.72
N ILE A 43 5.64 -13.70 -7.46
CA ILE A 43 6.74 -13.12 -6.69
C ILE A 43 7.29 -11.86 -7.36
N GLN A 44 7.42 -11.84 -8.69
CA GLN A 44 8.01 -10.72 -9.42
C GLN A 44 7.06 -9.52 -9.49
N LYS A 45 5.75 -9.77 -9.63
CA LYS A 45 4.74 -8.71 -9.53
C LYS A 45 4.74 -8.10 -8.13
N ALA A 46 4.79 -8.92 -7.09
CA ALA A 46 4.80 -8.46 -5.70
C ALA A 46 6.07 -7.66 -5.37
N GLU A 47 7.25 -8.13 -5.83
CA GLU A 47 8.52 -7.42 -5.69
C GLU A 47 8.46 -6.04 -6.35
N LEU A 48 7.95 -5.99 -7.59
CA LEU A 48 7.85 -4.74 -8.36
C LEU A 48 6.87 -3.76 -7.74
N ALA A 49 5.70 -4.21 -7.29
CA ALA A 49 4.72 -3.37 -6.61
C ALA A 49 5.31 -2.76 -5.32
N GLY A 50 5.93 -3.58 -4.49
CA GLY A 50 6.58 -3.13 -3.26
C GLY A 50 7.72 -2.14 -3.51
N LEU A 51 8.55 -2.38 -4.52
CA LEU A 51 9.65 -1.46 -4.88
C LEU A 51 9.13 -0.08 -5.32
N MET A 52 7.99 -0.04 -6.01
CA MET A 52 7.48 1.17 -6.67
C MET A 52 6.45 1.94 -5.86
N HIS A 53 5.89 1.38 -4.78
CA HIS A 53 4.75 1.96 -4.06
C HIS A 53 4.96 3.43 -3.67
N ASP A 54 6.15 3.76 -3.22
CA ASP A 54 6.53 5.08 -2.72
C ASP A 54 7.35 5.93 -3.73
N CYS A 55 7.31 5.60 -5.03
CA CYS A 55 8.10 6.32 -6.05
C CYS A 55 7.77 7.82 -6.16
N ALA A 56 6.60 8.25 -5.66
CA ALA A 56 6.18 9.64 -5.60
C ALA A 56 6.54 10.36 -4.29
N LYS A 57 7.02 9.67 -3.25
CA LYS A 57 7.37 10.28 -1.93
C LYS A 57 8.55 11.28 -1.96
N ARG A 58 9.16 11.45 -3.11
CA ARG A 58 10.17 12.51 -3.35
C ARG A 58 9.57 13.91 -3.54
N PHE A 59 8.26 14.02 -3.66
CA PHE A 59 7.55 15.28 -3.84
C PHE A 59 6.87 15.72 -2.55
N THR A 60 6.80 17.02 -2.33
CA THR A 60 6.00 17.59 -1.25
C THR A 60 4.51 17.48 -1.55
N ASP A 61 3.67 17.62 -0.52
CA ASP A 61 2.20 17.55 -0.68
C ASP A 61 1.67 18.58 -1.69
N SER A 62 2.20 19.81 -1.64
CA SER A 62 1.82 20.87 -2.58
C SER A 62 2.25 20.58 -4.02
N GLU A 63 3.40 19.91 -4.20
CA GLU A 63 3.85 19.47 -5.52
C GLU A 63 2.99 18.32 -6.03
N LEU A 64 2.60 17.37 -5.16
CA LEU A 64 1.73 16.26 -5.52
C LEU A 64 0.37 16.76 -6.02
N ILE A 65 -0.27 17.69 -5.30
CA ILE A 65 -1.53 18.30 -5.73
C ILE A 65 -1.39 18.94 -7.12
N ARG A 66 -0.39 19.81 -7.32
CA ARG A 66 -0.15 20.46 -8.63
C ARG A 66 0.13 19.46 -9.75
N LYS A 67 0.86 18.39 -9.45
CA LYS A 67 1.19 17.35 -10.43
C LYS A 67 -0.03 16.51 -10.79
N CYS A 68 -0.87 16.16 -9.83
CA CYS A 68 -2.14 15.50 -10.09
C CYS A 68 -3.02 16.35 -11.00
N GLN A 69 -3.20 17.63 -10.70
CA GLN A 69 -3.96 18.56 -11.53
C GLN A 69 -3.41 18.66 -12.95
N LYS A 70 -2.07 18.82 -13.08
CA LYS A 70 -1.40 18.92 -14.39
C LYS A 70 -1.58 17.67 -15.25
N HIS A 71 -1.64 16.50 -14.65
CA HIS A 71 -1.70 15.24 -15.37
C HIS A 71 -3.09 14.59 -15.39
N GLY A 72 -4.12 15.29 -14.93
CA GLY A 72 -5.51 14.79 -14.94
C GLY A 72 -5.77 13.67 -13.93
N VAL A 73 -4.93 13.53 -12.89
CA VAL A 73 -5.18 12.59 -11.79
C VAL A 73 -6.21 13.20 -10.84
N ALA A 74 -7.41 12.63 -10.82
CA ALA A 74 -8.52 13.14 -10.03
C ALA A 74 -8.24 13.01 -8.52
N LEU A 75 -8.43 14.11 -7.79
CA LEU A 75 -8.35 14.17 -6.34
C LEU A 75 -9.72 14.53 -5.76
N THR A 76 -10.08 13.89 -4.64
CA THR A 76 -11.25 14.24 -3.85
C THR A 76 -10.94 15.40 -2.91
N GLU A 77 -11.98 16.04 -2.36
CA GLU A 77 -11.80 17.08 -1.33
C GLU A 77 -11.14 16.51 -0.06
N ALA A 78 -11.44 15.26 0.31
CA ALA A 78 -10.84 14.61 1.45
C ALA A 78 -9.32 14.42 1.26
N GLU A 79 -8.88 13.99 0.07
CA GLU A 79 -7.47 13.85 -0.26
C GLU A 79 -6.72 15.20 -0.25
N ILE A 80 -7.35 16.26 -0.70
CA ILE A 80 -6.76 17.60 -0.65
C ILE A 80 -6.60 18.08 0.80
N LYS A 81 -7.55 17.74 1.68
CA LYS A 81 -7.47 18.06 3.12
C LYS A 81 -6.48 17.16 3.89
N ALA A 82 -6.26 15.92 3.41
CA ALA A 82 -5.33 14.95 3.98
C ALA A 82 -4.30 14.49 2.93
N PRO A 83 -3.41 15.39 2.46
CA PRO A 83 -2.58 15.16 1.27
C PRO A 83 -1.55 14.04 1.44
N ALA A 84 -1.35 13.53 2.64
CA ALA A 84 -0.44 12.42 2.92
C ALA A 84 -0.74 11.15 2.10
N VAL A 85 -1.99 10.97 1.63
CA VAL A 85 -2.40 9.79 0.83
C VAL A 85 -2.21 9.98 -0.68
N ILE A 86 -2.05 11.21 -1.17
CA ILE A 86 -2.01 11.54 -2.62
C ILE A 86 -0.84 10.86 -3.33
N HIS A 87 0.28 10.62 -2.62
CA HIS A 87 1.45 9.98 -3.23
C HIS A 87 1.16 8.60 -3.82
N ALA A 88 0.17 7.87 -3.29
CA ALA A 88 -0.23 6.58 -3.81
C ALA A 88 -0.84 6.72 -5.21
N LYS A 89 -1.81 7.60 -5.39
CA LYS A 89 -2.44 7.86 -6.70
C LYS A 89 -1.44 8.42 -7.71
N TYR A 90 -0.64 9.40 -7.31
CA TYR A 90 0.37 9.95 -8.21
C TYR A 90 1.50 8.96 -8.47
N GLY A 91 1.82 8.09 -7.52
CA GLY A 91 2.75 6.98 -7.66
C GLY A 91 2.29 5.98 -8.71
N ALA A 92 1.01 5.61 -8.71
CA ALA A 92 0.39 4.76 -9.72
C ALA A 92 0.48 5.40 -11.13
N TYR A 93 0.14 6.69 -11.23
CA TYR A 93 0.32 7.44 -12.49
C TYR A 93 1.78 7.42 -12.98
N LEU A 94 2.75 7.62 -12.10
CA LEU A 94 4.16 7.57 -12.45
C LEU A 94 4.60 6.17 -12.85
N ALA A 95 4.13 5.13 -12.15
CA ALA A 95 4.43 3.74 -12.45
C ALA A 95 4.03 3.39 -13.89
N GLU A 96 2.83 3.77 -14.29
CA GLU A 96 2.31 3.55 -15.64
C GLU A 96 3.00 4.44 -16.68
N ASN A 97 2.93 5.76 -16.53
CA ASN A 97 3.25 6.72 -17.60
C ASN A 97 4.74 7.08 -17.67
N LYS A 98 5.50 6.89 -16.61
CA LYS A 98 6.93 7.24 -16.56
C LYS A 98 7.84 6.04 -16.46
N TYR A 99 7.42 5.01 -15.71
CA TYR A 99 8.24 3.83 -15.47
C TYR A 99 7.84 2.62 -16.31
N GLY A 100 6.79 2.77 -17.16
CA GLY A 100 6.38 1.80 -18.16
C GLY A 100 5.79 0.50 -17.56
N ILE A 101 5.20 0.57 -16.38
CA ILE A 101 4.50 -0.57 -15.77
C ILE A 101 3.08 -0.60 -16.32
N GLN A 102 2.76 -1.65 -17.09
CA GLN A 102 1.46 -1.78 -17.76
C GLN A 102 0.54 -2.80 -17.07
N ASP A 103 1.00 -3.47 -16.02
CA ASP A 103 0.20 -4.45 -15.29
C ASP A 103 -0.83 -3.75 -14.39
N PRO A 104 -2.15 -3.92 -14.66
CA PRO A 104 -3.19 -3.21 -13.92
C PRO A 104 -3.28 -3.61 -12.44
N GLU A 105 -2.87 -4.84 -12.07
CA GLU A 105 -2.85 -5.25 -10.68
C GLU A 105 -1.77 -4.49 -9.90
N ILE A 106 -0.59 -4.27 -10.50
CA ILE A 106 0.50 -3.49 -9.88
C ILE A 106 0.06 -2.04 -9.72
N ILE A 107 -0.55 -1.45 -10.76
CA ILE A 107 -1.04 -0.06 -10.72
C ILE A 107 -2.12 0.10 -9.65
N SER A 108 -3.08 -0.85 -9.56
CA SER A 108 -4.11 -0.86 -8.52
C SER A 108 -3.50 -0.91 -7.13
N ALA A 109 -2.58 -1.85 -6.89
CA ALA A 109 -1.94 -2.02 -5.60
C ALA A 109 -1.20 -0.74 -5.16
N ILE A 110 -0.44 -0.10 -6.07
CA ILE A 110 0.22 1.18 -5.78
C ILE A 110 -0.81 2.26 -5.46
N ALA A 111 -1.92 2.35 -6.21
CA ALA A 111 -2.92 3.39 -6.02
C ALA A 111 -3.65 3.32 -4.68
N CYS A 112 -3.86 2.12 -4.12
CA CYS A 112 -4.64 1.92 -2.90
C CYS A 112 -3.80 1.57 -1.66
N HIS A 113 -2.46 1.56 -1.74
CA HIS A 113 -1.63 1.08 -0.64
C HIS A 113 -1.69 1.93 0.64
N THR A 114 -2.24 3.13 0.59
CA THR A 114 -2.39 4.02 1.76
C THR A 114 -3.78 3.98 2.39
N THR A 115 -4.81 3.95 1.57
CA THR A 115 -6.21 3.99 2.03
C THR A 115 -6.86 2.61 2.12
N GLY A 116 -6.34 1.64 1.39
CA GLY A 116 -7.09 0.45 1.04
C GLY A 116 -8.25 0.78 0.10
N LYS A 117 -9.10 -0.19 -0.14
CA LYS A 117 -10.39 -0.10 -0.84
C LYS A 117 -11.24 -1.34 -0.53
N PRO A 118 -12.56 -1.34 -0.77
CA PRO A 118 -13.33 -2.58 -0.82
C PRO A 118 -12.80 -3.56 -1.86
N ASP A 119 -13.01 -4.85 -1.66
CA ASP A 119 -12.67 -5.92 -2.61
C ASP A 119 -11.22 -5.85 -3.14
N MET A 120 -10.26 -5.73 -2.23
CA MET A 120 -8.84 -5.71 -2.58
C MET A 120 -8.41 -7.07 -3.15
N SER A 121 -7.67 -7.02 -4.27
CA SER A 121 -6.99 -8.19 -4.82
C SER A 121 -5.93 -8.75 -3.86
N THR A 122 -5.43 -9.94 -4.12
CA THR A 122 -4.33 -10.51 -3.34
C THR A 122 -3.09 -9.60 -3.34
N LEU A 123 -2.75 -8.98 -4.47
CA LEU A 123 -1.62 -8.06 -4.57
C LEU A 123 -1.86 -6.75 -3.80
N ASP A 124 -3.08 -6.20 -3.88
CA ASP A 124 -3.45 -4.99 -3.13
C ASP A 124 -3.23 -5.23 -1.62
N LYS A 125 -3.70 -6.38 -1.09
CA LYS A 125 -3.54 -6.77 0.32
C LYS A 125 -2.07 -7.01 0.68
N ILE A 126 -1.33 -7.74 -0.15
CA ILE A 126 0.10 -8.00 0.06
C ILE A 126 0.87 -6.69 0.19
N LEU A 127 0.67 -5.74 -0.71
CA LEU A 127 1.38 -4.47 -0.68
C LEU A 127 1.01 -3.62 0.53
N TYR A 128 -0.29 -3.48 0.80
CA TYR A 128 -0.79 -2.71 1.95
C TYR A 128 -0.23 -3.23 3.27
N ILE A 129 -0.29 -4.55 3.47
CA ILE A 129 0.22 -5.22 4.66
C ILE A 129 1.75 -5.11 4.74
N ALA A 130 2.46 -5.35 3.63
CA ALA A 130 3.92 -5.30 3.59
C ALA A 130 4.47 -3.92 3.97
N ASP A 131 3.84 -2.83 3.51
CA ASP A 131 4.20 -1.47 3.92
C ASP A 131 4.03 -1.26 5.43
N TYR A 132 2.99 -1.84 6.02
CA TYR A 132 2.73 -1.73 7.46
C TYR A 132 3.72 -2.53 8.29
N ILE A 133 4.07 -3.78 7.89
CA ILE A 133 4.79 -4.74 8.73
C ILE A 133 6.29 -4.86 8.42
N GLU A 134 6.81 -4.19 7.39
CA GLU A 134 8.20 -4.36 6.97
C GLU A 134 9.19 -4.23 8.15
N PRO A 135 10.35 -4.93 8.14
CA PRO A 135 11.20 -5.08 9.32
C PRO A 135 11.72 -3.79 9.95
N ARG A 136 11.78 -2.68 9.19
CA ARG A 136 12.25 -1.38 9.69
C ARG A 136 11.15 -0.55 10.38
N ARG A 137 9.88 -1.00 10.34
CA ARG A 137 8.80 -0.37 11.10
C ARG A 137 8.93 -0.71 12.57
N ASP A 138 8.85 0.31 13.43
CA ASP A 138 9.07 0.19 14.89
C ASP A 138 8.06 1.00 15.72
N LYS A 139 7.15 1.76 15.07
CA LYS A 139 6.33 2.77 15.76
C LYS A 139 4.94 2.29 16.18
N ALA A 140 4.48 1.11 15.75
CA ALA A 140 3.18 0.58 16.14
C ALA A 140 3.35 -0.59 17.12
N ASP A 141 2.66 -0.53 18.25
CA ASP A 141 2.78 -1.52 19.33
C ASP A 141 2.32 -2.93 18.89
N ASN A 142 1.42 -3.00 17.91
CA ASN A 142 0.87 -4.27 17.40
C ASN A 142 1.72 -4.93 16.30
N LEU A 143 2.87 -4.38 15.93
CA LEU A 143 3.70 -4.92 14.84
C LEU A 143 4.06 -6.41 15.01
N PRO A 144 4.47 -6.92 16.19
CA PRO A 144 4.76 -8.35 16.35
C PRO A 144 3.55 -9.23 16.01
N GLN A 145 2.35 -8.83 16.45
CA GLN A 145 1.11 -9.54 16.15
C GLN A 145 0.76 -9.47 14.65
N MET A 146 0.84 -8.29 14.05
CA MET A 146 0.54 -8.11 12.62
C MET A 146 1.52 -8.88 11.74
N ARG A 147 2.81 -8.91 12.09
CA ARG A 147 3.82 -9.71 11.39
C ARG A 147 3.50 -11.20 11.43
N TYR A 148 3.02 -11.71 12.55
CA TYR A 148 2.60 -13.12 12.65
C TYR A 148 1.32 -13.37 11.83
N LEU A 149 0.30 -12.53 12.02
CA LEU A 149 -1.01 -12.68 11.38
C LEU A 149 -0.94 -12.58 9.85
N ALA A 150 -0.09 -11.70 9.33
CA ALA A 150 0.12 -11.52 7.90
C ALA A 150 0.51 -12.80 7.14
N PHE A 151 1.14 -13.75 7.81
CA PHE A 151 1.48 -15.05 7.24
C PHE A 151 0.43 -16.13 7.50
N GLN A 152 -0.66 -15.81 8.20
CA GLN A 152 -1.78 -16.72 8.48
C GLN A 152 -3.00 -16.37 7.62
N ASP A 153 -3.40 -15.09 7.58
CA ASP A 153 -4.62 -14.63 6.94
C ASP A 153 -4.51 -13.16 6.53
N LEU A 154 -4.57 -12.90 5.21
CA LEU A 154 -4.49 -11.54 4.69
C LEU A 154 -5.73 -10.70 5.05
N ASP A 155 -6.93 -11.28 5.00
CA ASP A 155 -8.16 -10.53 5.24
C ASP A 155 -8.30 -10.13 6.71
N GLU A 156 -7.95 -11.02 7.62
CA GLU A 156 -7.92 -10.73 9.04
C GLU A 156 -6.84 -9.68 9.38
N THR A 157 -5.67 -9.78 8.73
CA THR A 157 -4.60 -8.78 8.88
C THR A 157 -5.04 -7.41 8.38
N MET A 158 -5.70 -7.34 7.22
CA MET A 158 -6.27 -6.09 6.68
C MET A 158 -7.27 -5.48 7.67
N TYR A 159 -8.19 -6.28 8.20
CA TYR A 159 -9.16 -5.82 9.18
C TYR A 159 -8.49 -5.20 10.41
N GLU A 160 -7.53 -5.90 11.02
CA GLU A 160 -6.85 -5.42 12.23
C GLU A 160 -5.99 -4.17 11.97
N ILE A 161 -5.29 -4.09 10.84
CA ILE A 161 -4.49 -2.90 10.48
C ILE A 161 -5.42 -1.69 10.21
N LEU A 162 -6.50 -1.87 9.45
CA LEU A 162 -7.45 -0.79 9.14
C LEU A 162 -8.13 -0.29 10.40
N LYS A 163 -8.55 -1.20 11.30
CA LYS A 163 -9.12 -0.86 12.61
C LYS A 163 -8.16 0.02 13.42
N GLY A 164 -6.92 -0.46 13.60
CA GLY A 164 -5.92 0.30 14.35
C GLY A 164 -5.56 1.64 13.70
N THR A 165 -5.58 1.71 12.36
CA THR A 165 -5.36 2.95 11.62
C THR A 165 -6.48 3.97 11.87
N LEU A 166 -7.74 3.54 11.83
CA LEU A 166 -8.88 4.42 12.11
C LEU A 166 -8.86 4.93 13.55
N GLU A 167 -8.61 4.05 14.53
CA GLU A 167 -8.46 4.42 15.94
C GLU A 167 -7.33 5.44 16.16
N TYR A 168 -6.20 5.26 15.48
CA TYR A 168 -5.07 6.20 15.55
C TYR A 168 -5.42 7.56 14.94
N LEU A 169 -6.05 7.59 13.76
CA LEU A 169 -6.43 8.82 13.07
C LEU A 169 -7.46 9.61 13.87
N ASP A 170 -8.48 8.93 14.42
CA ASP A 170 -9.51 9.53 15.27
C ASP A 170 -8.89 10.15 16.54
N LYS A 171 -8.05 9.38 17.23
CA LYS A 171 -7.33 9.87 18.44
C LYS A 171 -6.46 11.11 18.18
N LYS A 172 -5.94 11.25 16.95
CA LYS A 172 -5.13 12.40 16.56
C LYS A 172 -5.95 13.57 16.00
N GLY A 173 -7.26 13.40 15.82
CA GLY A 173 -8.13 14.39 15.16
C GLY A 173 -7.78 14.61 13.69
N ASN A 174 -7.17 13.61 13.04
CA ASN A 174 -6.82 13.69 11.62
C ASN A 174 -8.03 13.38 10.75
N THR A 175 -8.07 13.98 9.57
CA THR A 175 -9.08 13.67 8.55
C THR A 175 -8.91 12.22 8.10
N ILE A 176 -10.00 11.44 8.19
CA ILE A 176 -10.07 10.07 7.67
C ILE A 176 -10.54 10.13 6.23
N ASP A 177 -9.79 9.50 5.33
CA ASP A 177 -10.21 9.34 3.94
C ASP A 177 -11.43 8.39 3.88
N PRO A 178 -12.53 8.76 3.17
CA PRO A 178 -13.71 7.91 3.06
C PRO A 178 -13.42 6.51 2.51
N MET A 179 -12.41 6.36 1.65
CA MET A 179 -12.02 5.06 1.12
C MET A 179 -11.45 4.13 2.21
N THR A 180 -10.71 4.69 3.18
CA THR A 180 -10.21 3.92 4.33
C THR A 180 -11.36 3.39 5.18
N MET A 181 -12.41 4.19 5.38
CA MET A 181 -13.61 3.74 6.10
C MET A 181 -14.33 2.62 5.33
N GLN A 182 -14.53 2.79 4.03
CA GLN A 182 -15.18 1.78 3.18
C GLN A 182 -14.37 0.47 3.14
N ALA A 183 -13.04 0.57 3.07
CA ALA A 183 -12.16 -0.61 3.17
C ALA A 183 -12.36 -1.34 4.50
N TYR A 184 -12.35 -0.61 5.62
CA TYR A 184 -12.59 -1.19 6.94
C TYR A 184 -13.95 -1.88 7.04
N GLU A 185 -15.03 -1.24 6.60
CA GLU A 185 -16.37 -1.81 6.62
C GLU A 185 -16.46 -3.11 5.82
N TYR A 186 -15.82 -3.15 4.65
CA TYR A 186 -15.74 -4.34 3.82
C TYR A 186 -15.07 -5.51 4.56
N PHE A 187 -13.88 -5.30 5.13
CA PHE A 187 -13.16 -6.35 5.84
C PHE A 187 -13.83 -6.71 7.17
N ALA A 188 -14.48 -5.77 7.85
CA ALA A 188 -15.26 -6.06 9.06
C ALA A 188 -16.42 -7.01 8.77
N GLU A 189 -17.13 -6.81 7.65
CA GLU A 189 -18.21 -7.71 7.23
C GLU A 189 -17.65 -9.08 6.83
N ALA A 190 -16.55 -9.15 6.11
CA ALA A 190 -15.88 -10.42 5.78
C ALA A 190 -15.52 -11.22 7.05
N MET A 191 -15.05 -10.53 8.11
CA MET A 191 -14.73 -11.19 9.39
C MET A 191 -15.98 -11.71 10.11
N LYS A 192 -17.12 -11.02 10.05
CA LYS A 192 -18.38 -11.52 10.61
C LYS A 192 -18.85 -12.78 9.90
N GLN A 193 -18.81 -12.79 8.57
CA GLN A 193 -19.21 -13.94 7.75
C GLN A 193 -18.29 -15.15 8.02
N LYS A 194 -16.97 -14.93 8.13
CA LYS A 194 -16.01 -15.98 8.47
C LYS A 194 -16.33 -16.63 9.82
N LYS A 195 -16.63 -15.82 10.85
CA LYS A 195 -17.00 -16.33 12.19
C LYS A 195 -18.32 -17.11 12.16
N ALA A 196 -19.30 -16.65 11.42
CA ALA A 196 -20.58 -17.36 11.28
C ALA A 196 -20.40 -18.75 10.66
N ASN A 197 -19.52 -18.88 9.65
CA ASN A 197 -19.25 -20.14 8.97
C ASN A 197 -18.40 -21.13 9.80
N MET A 198 -17.69 -20.67 10.83
CA MET A 198 -16.90 -21.53 11.74
C MET A 198 -17.75 -22.16 12.87
N HIS A 199 -19.00 -21.71 13.05
CA HIS A 199 -19.93 -22.22 14.07
C HIS A 199 -21.00 -23.17 13.49
N ILE A 200 -20.83 -23.58 12.23
CA ILE A 200 -21.63 -24.62 11.55
C ILE A 200 -20.78 -25.88 11.41
#